data_33e4a9a785fa669fe69f26a69b049785
#
_entry.id   33e4a9a785fa669fe69f26a69b049785
#
_cell.length_a   1.000
_cell.length_b   1.000
_cell.length_c   1.000
_cell.angle_alpha   90.00
_cell.angle_beta   90.00
_cell.angle_gamma   90.00
#
_symmetry.space_group_name_H-M   'P 1'
#
loop_
_entity.id
_entity.type
_entity.pdbx_description
1 polymer ?
#
loop_
_entity_poly.entity_id
_entity_poly.type
_entity_poly.pdbx_seq_one_letter_code
_entity_poly.pdbx_strand_id
1 'polypeptide(L)'
;MNPKKPLLYPLTGILLTLTLLLSACGGGTQATEPPLPATDLPPVATELPATEEATSAPTEAPAAETTGTLSVLEWAGYDAEDFWVDFKNAYPDVTVNFEIGISDADIYAKMAAGNQADVFHPYSGWLQFYVDEGLVEEIDTSKLTNWDKVSESHKKLGQINGKQYFIPWDIGFTSVLYRTDKIPEGVDSWAALMDPKYAGHISMWDDGPGAVTISSYIHGYDETAITDEQLAAIQEEWIAQRDLNLFYWAGEPELIEAMTSGDVWAAYAWQGAYATLLANDVPVAYANPKEGRNSWVGFYGIRKGTENLDLALKFLDAKLAEATGNNVVNLFYYGHSNQDVMNSVTDPMLIEAFGLNDPSILEKTNFTPNLTAEQRDAWTSMWAEVKAAP
;
A
#
# COMPACT_ATOMS: atom_id res chain seq x y z
N MET A 1 44.84 -44.23 -16.53
CA MET A 1 45.25 -43.24 -17.56
C MET A 1 44.66 -41.90 -17.21
N ASN A 2 45.54 -41.01 -16.85
CA ASN A 2 45.46 -39.58 -16.54
C ASN A 2 44.14 -38.93 -16.00
N PRO A 3 44.17 -38.39 -14.77
CA PRO A 3 43.16 -37.48 -14.23
C PRO A 3 43.47 -36.04 -14.67
N LYS A 4 42.47 -35.30 -15.18
CA LYS A 4 42.58 -33.89 -15.49
C LYS A 4 42.35 -33.06 -14.21
N LYS A 5 43.31 -32.15 -13.94
CA LYS A 5 43.33 -31.21 -12.81
C LYS A 5 42.27 -30.08 -12.98
N PRO A 6 41.71 -29.51 -11.89
CA PRO A 6 40.93 -28.32 -11.98
C PRO A 6 41.77 -27.05 -12.10
N LEU A 7 41.30 -26.11 -12.93
CA LEU A 7 41.90 -24.78 -13.15
C LEU A 7 41.44 -23.83 -12.06
N LEU A 8 42.38 -23.35 -11.23
CA LEU A 8 42.16 -22.22 -10.31
C LEU A 8 42.36 -20.91 -11.08
N TYR A 9 41.41 -19.99 -11.02
CA TYR A 9 41.58 -18.60 -11.42
C TYR A 9 41.88 -17.73 -10.20
N PRO A 10 42.87 -16.81 -10.28
CA PRO A 10 43.20 -15.94 -9.15
C PRO A 10 42.27 -14.71 -9.10
N LEU A 11 41.76 -14.38 -7.89
CA LEU A 11 41.15 -13.10 -7.56
C LEU A 11 42.23 -12.01 -7.64
N THR A 12 42.05 -11.05 -8.55
CA THR A 12 42.79 -9.77 -8.52
C THR A 12 41.88 -8.70 -7.86
N GLY A 13 42.28 -8.30 -6.67
CA GLY A 13 41.63 -7.15 -5.95
C GLY A 13 42.07 -5.85 -6.63
N ILE A 14 41.08 -4.96 -6.89
CA ILE A 14 41.33 -3.58 -7.30
C ILE A 14 41.07 -2.72 -6.06
N LEU A 15 42.17 -2.16 -5.53
CA LEU A 15 42.21 -1.15 -4.47
C LEU A 15 42.02 0.22 -5.12
N LEU A 16 40.88 0.88 -4.87
CA LEU A 16 40.66 2.25 -5.34
C LEU A 16 41.05 3.22 -4.22
N THR A 17 42.16 3.94 -4.42
CA THR A 17 42.66 5.00 -3.56
C THR A 17 41.90 6.30 -3.78
N LEU A 18 41.33 6.83 -2.67
CA LEU A 18 40.67 8.12 -2.59
C LEU A 18 41.70 9.24 -2.45
N THR A 19 41.84 10.12 -3.47
CA THR A 19 42.66 11.33 -3.39
C THR A 19 41.79 12.55 -3.09
N LEU A 20 41.97 13.13 -1.90
CA LEU A 20 41.49 14.45 -1.49
C LEU A 20 42.30 15.53 -2.22
N LEU A 21 41.61 16.44 -2.91
CA LEU A 21 42.19 17.73 -3.32
C LEU A 21 41.39 18.87 -2.65
N LEU A 22 42.06 19.50 -1.66
CA LEU A 22 41.75 20.82 -1.16
C LEU A 22 42.24 21.85 -2.20
N SER A 23 41.40 22.81 -2.54
CA SER A 23 41.85 24.10 -3.12
C SER A 23 41.06 25.24 -2.53
N ALA A 24 41.79 26.19 -2.05
CA ALA A 24 41.40 27.35 -1.28
C ALA A 24 41.09 28.59 -2.16
N CYS A 25 40.27 29.45 -1.58
CA CYS A 25 40.25 30.92 -1.69
C CYS A 25 40.28 31.60 -3.08
N GLY A 26 39.23 32.39 -3.33
CA GLY A 26 39.25 33.49 -4.27
C GLY A 26 38.07 34.43 -4.01
N GLY A 27 38.31 35.56 -3.32
CA GLY A 27 37.32 36.59 -3.06
C GLY A 27 37.00 37.38 -4.34
N GLY A 28 35.75 37.77 -4.49
CA GLY A 28 35.24 38.64 -5.55
C GLY A 28 34.25 39.64 -4.96
N THR A 29 34.61 40.90 -5.08
CA THR A 29 34.01 42.13 -4.62
C THR A 29 32.54 42.32 -5.03
N GLN A 30 31.74 42.77 -4.06
CA GLN A 30 30.42 43.38 -4.24
C GLN A 30 30.51 44.65 -5.07
N ALA A 31 29.71 44.74 -6.12
CA ALA A 31 29.42 45.99 -6.80
C ALA A 31 28.11 46.58 -6.20
N THR A 32 28.24 47.74 -5.59
CA THR A 32 27.14 48.57 -5.12
C THR A 32 26.55 49.38 -6.28
N GLU A 33 25.26 49.25 -6.51
CA GLU A 33 24.48 50.09 -7.43
C GLU A 33 24.05 51.38 -6.74
N PRO A 34 24.07 52.56 -7.41
CA PRO A 34 23.78 53.84 -6.78
C PRO A 34 22.26 54.11 -6.68
N PRO A 35 21.82 54.96 -5.70
CA PRO A 35 20.40 55.25 -5.47
C PRO A 35 19.86 56.25 -6.50
N LEU A 36 18.62 56.01 -6.94
CA LEU A 36 17.82 56.92 -7.77
C LEU A 36 17.30 58.10 -6.95
N PRO A 37 17.15 59.31 -7.58
CA PRO A 37 16.80 60.54 -6.87
C PRO A 37 15.31 60.61 -6.50
N ALA A 38 15.04 61.19 -5.33
CA ALA A 38 13.72 61.51 -4.83
C ALA A 38 13.06 62.65 -5.64
N THR A 39 11.80 62.43 -6.02
CA THR A 39 10.95 63.46 -6.64
C THR A 39 9.98 63.97 -5.56
N ASP A 40 10.17 65.27 -5.21
CA ASP A 40 9.23 66.03 -4.34
C ASP A 40 7.90 66.26 -5.04
N LEU A 41 6.78 65.92 -4.40
CA LEU A 41 5.44 66.43 -4.73
C LEU A 41 4.85 67.14 -3.50
N PRO A 42 4.14 68.26 -3.70
CA PRO A 42 3.65 69.14 -2.61
C PRO A 42 2.41 68.53 -1.90
N PRO A 43 2.14 68.95 -0.65
CA PRO A 43 1.04 68.41 0.16
C PRO A 43 -0.32 68.97 -0.27
N VAL A 44 -1.29 68.10 -0.52
CA VAL A 44 -2.72 68.44 -0.61
C VAL A 44 -3.35 68.13 0.73
N ALA A 45 -3.84 69.16 1.41
CA ALA A 45 -4.65 69.03 2.60
C ALA A 45 -6.08 68.64 2.18
N THR A 46 -6.60 67.57 2.69
CA THR A 46 -8.03 67.20 2.63
C THR A 46 -8.48 66.76 4.01
N GLU A 47 -9.48 67.48 4.56
CA GLU A 47 -10.13 67.20 5.83
C GLU A 47 -10.78 65.78 5.82
N LEU A 48 -10.54 64.98 6.86
CA LEU A 48 -11.14 63.69 7.10
C LEU A 48 -12.45 63.85 7.88
N PRO A 49 -13.53 63.15 7.48
CA PRO A 49 -14.69 62.99 8.35
C PRO A 49 -14.38 61.97 9.46
N ALA A 50 -15.02 62.14 10.62
CA ALA A 50 -14.83 61.34 11.82
C ALA A 50 -15.02 59.86 11.55
N THR A 51 -14.00 59.09 11.94
CA THR A 51 -14.00 57.60 11.87
C THR A 51 -14.82 57.04 13.03
N GLU A 52 -15.83 56.26 12.70
CA GLU A 52 -16.46 55.30 13.64
C GLU A 52 -15.42 54.29 14.12
N GLU A 53 -15.33 54.10 15.42
CA GLU A 53 -14.51 53.05 16.04
C GLU A 53 -14.94 51.68 15.55
N ALA A 54 -14.16 51.12 14.59
CA ALA A 54 -14.27 49.70 14.22
C ALA A 54 -13.79 48.88 15.40
N THR A 55 -14.72 48.17 16.03
CA THR A 55 -14.43 47.12 17.01
C THR A 55 -13.52 46.07 16.33
N SER A 56 -12.29 46.03 16.72
CA SER A 56 -11.33 45.01 16.25
C SER A 56 -11.86 43.65 16.73
N ALA A 57 -12.16 42.77 15.77
CA ALA A 57 -12.34 41.36 16.05
C ALA A 57 -11.11 40.80 16.79
N PRO A 58 -11.27 39.85 17.73
CA PRO A 58 -10.12 39.25 18.39
C PRO A 58 -9.21 38.65 17.35
N THR A 59 -7.96 39.11 17.26
CA THR A 59 -6.91 38.42 16.50
C THR A 59 -6.72 37.07 17.18
N GLU A 60 -7.13 36.01 16.50
CA GLU A 60 -6.83 34.64 16.92
C GLU A 60 -5.32 34.53 17.14
N ALA A 61 -4.92 34.14 18.35
CA ALA A 61 -3.51 33.92 18.65
C ALA A 61 -2.95 32.92 17.63
N PRO A 62 -1.71 33.09 17.10
CA PRO A 62 -1.11 32.11 16.23
C PRO A 62 -1.21 30.73 16.89
N ALA A 63 -1.76 29.76 16.18
CA ALA A 63 -1.77 28.38 16.68
C ALA A 63 -0.34 28.00 17.05
N ALA A 64 -0.13 27.44 18.24
CA ALA A 64 1.19 27.00 18.67
C ALA A 64 1.73 26.03 17.63
N GLU A 65 2.97 26.27 17.16
CA GLU A 65 3.65 25.40 16.20
C GLU A 65 3.66 23.97 16.74
N THR A 66 3.12 23.04 15.97
CA THR A 66 3.11 21.63 16.34
C THR A 66 4.53 21.06 16.07
N THR A 67 5.21 20.68 17.13
CA THR A 67 6.57 20.09 17.08
C THR A 67 6.57 18.73 17.74
N GLY A 68 7.58 17.93 17.53
CA GLY A 68 7.76 16.63 18.18
C GLY A 68 8.33 15.56 17.25
N THR A 69 8.25 14.34 17.73
CA THR A 69 8.68 13.16 16.95
C THR A 69 7.55 12.14 16.93
N LEU A 70 7.22 11.66 15.75
CA LEU A 70 6.28 10.57 15.51
C LEU A 70 7.03 9.35 14.98
N SER A 71 6.76 8.18 15.52
CA SER A 71 7.34 6.91 15.07
C SER A 71 6.27 6.10 14.35
N VAL A 72 6.59 5.62 13.13
CA VAL A 72 5.65 4.88 12.27
C VAL A 72 6.26 3.53 11.88
N LEU A 73 5.56 2.44 12.11
CA LEU A 73 5.90 1.12 11.60
C LEU A 73 5.19 0.93 10.27
N GLU A 74 5.97 0.93 9.18
CA GLU A 74 5.48 1.11 7.82
C GLU A 74 6.03 0.04 6.87
N TRP A 75 5.42 -0.14 5.73
CA TRP A 75 5.94 -0.96 4.65
C TRP A 75 6.99 -0.23 3.82
N ALA A 76 7.91 -0.99 3.23
CA ALA A 76 8.95 -0.44 2.38
C ALA A 76 8.33 0.33 1.19
N GLY A 77 8.83 1.54 0.96
CA GLY A 77 8.37 2.43 -0.09
C GLY A 77 7.30 3.43 0.36
N TYR A 78 6.44 3.09 1.30
CA TYR A 78 5.44 4.02 1.87
C TYR A 78 6.05 5.02 2.88
N ASP A 79 7.30 4.85 3.25
CA ASP A 79 8.12 5.80 4.01
C ASP A 79 8.59 7.00 3.18
N ALA A 80 8.48 6.93 1.84
CA ALA A 80 8.80 8.04 0.96
C ALA A 80 7.88 9.25 1.21
N GLU A 81 8.44 10.45 1.11
CA GLU A 81 7.74 11.70 1.44
C GLU A 81 6.44 11.91 0.68
N ASP A 82 6.32 11.38 -0.53
CA ASP A 82 5.12 11.45 -1.35
C ASP A 82 3.88 10.85 -0.64
N PHE A 83 4.07 9.81 0.18
CA PHE A 83 2.97 9.10 0.84
C PHE A 83 2.55 9.68 2.20
N TRP A 84 3.17 10.79 2.63
CA TRP A 84 2.80 11.55 3.82
C TRP A 84 3.00 13.06 3.61
N VAL A 85 2.95 13.51 2.36
CA VAL A 85 3.22 14.88 1.91
C VAL A 85 2.30 15.89 2.60
N ASP A 86 1.02 15.58 2.78
CA ASP A 86 0.07 16.46 3.46
C ASP A 86 0.44 16.68 4.92
N PHE A 87 0.91 15.63 5.62
CA PHE A 87 1.40 15.75 6.98
C PHE A 87 2.67 16.61 7.06
N LYS A 88 3.64 16.34 6.18
CA LYS A 88 4.89 17.10 6.12
C LYS A 88 4.65 18.59 5.87
N ASN A 89 3.75 18.90 4.96
CA ASN A 89 3.42 20.30 4.62
C ASN A 89 2.67 21.01 5.75
N ALA A 90 1.77 20.31 6.45
CA ALA A 90 0.99 20.87 7.55
C ALA A 90 1.81 21.02 8.84
N TYR A 91 2.79 20.12 9.07
CA TYR A 91 3.58 20.05 10.30
C TYR A 91 5.08 19.91 10.01
N PRO A 92 5.72 20.93 9.38
CA PRO A 92 7.11 20.85 8.92
C PRO A 92 8.14 20.70 10.06
N ASP A 93 7.77 21.06 11.29
CA ASP A 93 8.64 20.98 12.48
C ASP A 93 8.47 19.66 13.25
N VAL A 94 7.68 18.72 12.73
CA VAL A 94 7.55 17.35 13.28
C VAL A 94 8.52 16.42 12.55
N THR A 95 9.34 15.70 13.33
CA THR A 95 10.19 14.63 12.80
C THR A 95 9.39 13.34 12.72
N VAL A 96 9.33 12.70 11.55
CA VAL A 96 8.72 11.36 11.39
C VAL A 96 9.83 10.33 11.21
N ASN A 97 9.85 9.33 12.08
CA ASN A 97 10.79 8.21 12.02
C ASN A 97 10.05 6.96 11.55
N PHE A 98 10.52 6.32 10.49
CA PHE A 98 9.96 5.09 9.96
C PHE A 98 10.79 3.88 10.36
N GLU A 99 10.13 2.84 10.84
CA GLU A 99 10.64 1.48 10.94
C GLU A 99 9.94 0.64 9.87
N ILE A 100 10.70 -0.18 9.14
CA ILE A 100 10.14 -0.95 8.03
C ILE A 100 9.75 -2.34 8.48
N GLY A 101 8.50 -2.71 8.20
CA GLY A 101 7.98 -4.06 8.26
C GLY A 101 8.11 -4.75 6.89
N ILE A 102 8.29 -6.06 6.91
CA ILE A 102 8.48 -6.86 5.68
C ILE A 102 7.30 -7.78 5.35
N SER A 103 6.37 -7.91 6.27
CA SER A 103 5.11 -8.64 6.12
C SER A 103 4.14 -8.26 7.24
N ASP A 104 2.85 -8.55 7.08
CA ASP A 104 1.87 -8.38 8.17
C ASP A 104 2.25 -9.17 9.43
N ALA A 105 2.77 -10.40 9.25
CA ALA A 105 3.24 -11.21 10.36
C ALA A 105 4.41 -10.57 11.10
N ASP A 106 5.34 -9.91 10.39
CA ASP A 106 6.45 -9.18 10.99
C ASP A 106 5.96 -7.93 11.74
N ILE A 107 5.08 -7.13 11.13
CA ILE A 107 4.47 -5.95 11.76
C ILE A 107 3.72 -6.35 13.02
N TYR A 108 2.89 -7.40 12.96
CA TYR A 108 2.18 -7.92 14.12
C TYR A 108 3.15 -8.41 15.21
N ALA A 109 4.14 -9.22 14.85
CA ALA A 109 5.11 -9.75 15.81
C ALA A 109 5.90 -8.63 16.52
N LYS A 110 6.30 -7.59 15.79
CA LYS A 110 6.93 -6.39 16.36
C LYS A 110 6.01 -5.71 17.35
N MET A 111 4.76 -5.46 17.00
CA MET A 111 3.79 -4.82 17.90
C MET A 111 3.51 -5.67 19.13
N ALA A 112 3.30 -6.98 18.99
CA ALA A 112 3.11 -7.92 20.09
C ALA A 112 4.34 -8.03 21.02
N ALA A 113 5.55 -7.85 20.47
CA ALA A 113 6.79 -7.79 21.25
C ALA A 113 7.02 -6.44 21.97
N GLY A 114 6.08 -5.48 21.85
CA GLY A 114 6.14 -4.19 22.53
C GLY A 114 6.87 -3.10 21.74
N ASN A 115 6.84 -3.13 20.42
CA ASN A 115 7.33 -2.04 19.56
C ASN A 115 6.72 -0.71 19.98
N GLN A 116 7.51 0.36 19.92
CA GLN A 116 7.15 1.70 20.41
C GLN A 116 6.69 2.64 19.27
N ALA A 117 6.44 2.14 18.08
CA ALA A 117 5.84 2.95 17.02
C ALA A 117 4.50 3.52 17.49
N ASP A 118 4.26 4.80 17.22
CA ASP A 118 3.01 5.48 17.58
C ASP A 118 1.87 5.06 16.65
N VAL A 119 2.21 4.87 15.37
CA VAL A 119 1.31 4.47 14.28
C VAL A 119 1.88 3.23 13.59
N PHE A 120 1.02 2.34 13.14
CA PHE A 120 1.41 1.15 12.39
C PHE A 120 0.42 0.84 11.28
N HIS A 121 0.89 0.14 10.24
CA HIS A 121 0.17 -0.08 8.98
C HIS A 121 -0.10 -1.59 8.74
N PRO A 122 -1.19 -2.17 9.29
CA PRO A 122 -1.62 -3.54 9.01
C PRO A 122 -2.54 -3.59 7.79
N TYR A 123 -2.64 -4.77 7.17
CA TYR A 123 -3.64 -5.06 6.13
C TYR A 123 -4.83 -5.88 6.67
N SER A 124 -5.90 -5.92 5.87
CA SER A 124 -7.08 -6.76 6.13
C SER A 124 -6.68 -8.21 6.42
N GLY A 125 -7.45 -8.86 7.29
CA GLY A 125 -7.14 -10.21 7.78
C GLY A 125 -6.29 -10.25 9.05
N TRP A 126 -5.74 -9.09 9.52
CA TRP A 126 -4.91 -9.01 10.72
C TRP A 126 -5.50 -8.17 11.84
N LEU A 127 -6.51 -7.36 11.55
CA LEU A 127 -7.00 -6.32 12.47
C LEU A 127 -7.50 -6.85 13.80
N GLN A 128 -8.18 -8.00 13.78
CA GLN A 128 -8.74 -8.62 14.99
C GLN A 128 -7.66 -8.95 16.03
N PHE A 129 -6.48 -9.43 15.59
CA PHE A 129 -5.38 -9.78 16.49
C PHE A 129 -4.90 -8.61 17.34
N TYR A 130 -4.77 -7.43 16.72
CA TYR A 130 -4.33 -6.22 17.43
C TYR A 130 -5.34 -5.77 18.50
N VAL A 131 -6.63 -5.96 18.23
CA VAL A 131 -7.70 -5.60 19.19
C VAL A 131 -7.77 -6.61 20.33
N ASP A 132 -7.71 -7.91 20.02
CA ASP A 132 -7.81 -8.98 21.01
C ASP A 132 -6.66 -8.93 22.01
N GLU A 133 -5.45 -8.56 21.55
CA GLU A 133 -4.28 -8.39 22.42
C GLU A 133 -4.14 -7.00 23.04
N GLY A 134 -5.08 -6.09 22.76
CA GLY A 134 -5.08 -4.75 23.33
C GLY A 134 -3.92 -3.87 22.86
N LEU A 135 -3.42 -4.07 21.65
CA LEU A 135 -2.27 -3.37 21.07
C LEU A 135 -2.64 -2.05 20.38
N VAL A 136 -3.91 -1.84 20.06
CA VAL A 136 -4.41 -0.70 19.29
C VAL A 136 -5.35 0.18 20.11
N GLU A 137 -5.27 1.50 19.88
CA GLU A 137 -6.14 2.51 20.50
C GLU A 137 -7.45 2.65 19.70
N GLU A 138 -8.59 2.89 20.37
CA GLU A 138 -9.82 3.30 19.72
C GLU A 138 -9.65 4.72 19.17
N ILE A 139 -9.99 4.93 17.89
CA ILE A 139 -9.81 6.21 17.19
C ILE A 139 -11.04 7.08 17.35
N ASP A 140 -10.86 8.27 17.91
CA ASP A 140 -11.88 9.35 17.88
C ASP A 140 -11.90 9.99 16.49
N THR A 141 -12.75 9.46 15.62
CA THR A 141 -12.86 9.91 14.22
C THR A 141 -13.39 11.33 14.09
N SER A 142 -13.99 11.92 15.14
CA SER A 142 -14.42 13.32 15.13
C SER A 142 -13.26 14.33 15.04
N LYS A 143 -12.04 13.85 15.28
CA LYS A 143 -10.80 14.64 15.15
C LYS A 143 -10.16 14.54 13.77
N LEU A 144 -10.70 13.73 12.88
CA LEU A 144 -10.20 13.54 11.53
C LEU A 144 -11.05 14.36 10.55
N THR A 145 -10.47 15.43 9.98
CA THR A 145 -11.21 16.36 9.09
C THR A 145 -11.51 15.74 7.73
N ASN A 146 -10.71 14.75 7.30
CA ASN A 146 -10.89 14.02 6.05
C ASN A 146 -11.78 12.76 6.21
N TRP A 147 -12.25 12.44 7.42
CA TRP A 147 -13.03 11.22 7.67
C TRP A 147 -14.34 11.15 6.87
N ASP A 148 -15.01 12.27 6.67
CA ASP A 148 -16.26 12.34 5.90
C ASP A 148 -16.07 11.98 4.41
N LYS A 149 -14.84 12.07 3.91
CA LYS A 149 -14.47 11.68 2.54
C LYS A 149 -14.36 10.16 2.34
N VAL A 150 -14.21 9.40 3.43
CA VAL A 150 -14.13 7.93 3.39
C VAL A 150 -15.53 7.35 3.23
N SER A 151 -15.70 6.36 2.33
CA SER A 151 -16.99 5.71 2.11
C SER A 151 -17.46 4.92 3.34
N GLU A 152 -18.78 4.85 3.55
CA GLU A 152 -19.37 4.11 4.69
C GLU A 152 -19.02 2.61 4.67
N SER A 153 -18.85 2.03 3.47
CA SER A 153 -18.39 0.64 3.33
C SER A 153 -16.97 0.46 3.83
N HIS A 154 -16.05 1.35 3.46
CA HIS A 154 -14.66 1.29 3.91
C HIS A 154 -14.51 1.60 5.41
N LYS A 155 -15.24 2.57 5.94
CA LYS A 155 -15.27 2.87 7.40
C LYS A 155 -15.55 1.61 8.23
N LYS A 156 -16.52 0.81 7.79
CA LYS A 156 -16.92 -0.43 8.48
C LYS A 156 -15.81 -1.48 8.54
N LEU A 157 -14.92 -1.54 7.54
CA LEU A 157 -13.83 -2.51 7.49
C LEU A 157 -12.80 -2.32 8.62
N GLY A 158 -12.63 -1.09 9.10
CA GLY A 158 -11.76 -0.76 10.24
C GLY A 158 -12.43 -0.86 11.60
N GLN A 159 -13.71 -1.30 11.66
CA GLN A 159 -14.46 -1.45 12.90
C GLN A 159 -14.37 -2.87 13.44
N ILE A 160 -14.07 -2.97 14.73
CA ILE A 160 -14.10 -4.23 15.47
C ILE A 160 -15.06 -4.03 16.66
N ASN A 161 -16.02 -4.92 16.80
CA ASN A 161 -17.05 -4.85 17.85
C ASN A 161 -17.79 -3.49 17.91
N GLY A 162 -18.02 -2.87 16.74
CA GLY A 162 -18.74 -1.60 16.62
C GLY A 162 -17.95 -0.35 16.97
N LYS A 163 -16.64 -0.48 17.19
CA LYS A 163 -15.72 0.63 17.48
C LYS A 163 -14.69 0.79 16.38
N GLN A 164 -14.31 2.03 16.09
CA GLN A 164 -13.28 2.32 15.08
C GLN A 164 -11.89 2.20 15.71
N TYR A 165 -11.11 1.22 15.26
CA TYR A 165 -9.71 1.02 15.68
C TYR A 165 -8.71 1.31 14.57
N PHE A 166 -9.14 1.22 13.32
CA PHE A 166 -8.29 1.40 12.15
C PHE A 166 -8.94 2.32 11.14
N ILE A 167 -8.17 3.20 10.52
CA ILE A 167 -8.62 3.94 9.35
C ILE A 167 -8.23 3.18 8.08
N PRO A 168 -9.15 2.94 7.13
CA PRO A 168 -8.80 2.39 5.83
C PRO A 168 -8.03 3.45 5.03
N TRP A 169 -7.02 3.02 4.30
CA TRP A 169 -6.16 3.95 3.56
C TRP A 169 -6.01 3.57 2.11
N ASP A 170 -5.12 2.64 1.79
CA ASP A 170 -4.94 2.14 0.43
C ASP A 170 -5.78 0.88 0.17
N ILE A 171 -6.13 0.69 -1.10
CA ILE A 171 -7.04 -0.37 -1.50
C ILE A 171 -6.52 -0.97 -2.79
N GLY A 172 -6.41 -2.29 -2.83
CA GLY A 172 -6.03 -2.98 -4.03
C GLY A 172 -6.91 -4.17 -4.33
N PHE A 173 -6.74 -4.68 -5.54
CA PHE A 173 -7.40 -5.89 -5.98
C PHE A 173 -6.38 -6.95 -6.30
N THR A 174 -6.79 -8.19 -6.13
CA THR A 174 -6.16 -9.33 -6.77
C THR A 174 -7.14 -9.98 -7.73
N SER A 175 -6.60 -10.46 -8.83
CA SER A 175 -7.37 -11.20 -9.84
C SER A 175 -6.43 -12.10 -10.65
N VAL A 176 -6.98 -12.76 -11.66
CA VAL A 176 -6.17 -13.47 -12.66
C VAL A 176 -5.66 -12.44 -13.68
N LEU A 177 -4.35 -12.23 -13.67
CA LEU A 177 -3.62 -11.49 -14.68
C LEU A 177 -3.19 -12.46 -15.78
N TYR A 178 -3.49 -12.15 -17.04
CA TYR A 178 -3.18 -13.07 -18.13
C TYR A 178 -2.66 -12.37 -19.39
N ARG A 179 -1.87 -13.10 -20.18
CA ARG A 179 -1.34 -12.68 -21.48
C ARG A 179 -2.42 -12.85 -22.56
N THR A 180 -2.86 -11.76 -23.19
CA THR A 180 -3.91 -11.79 -24.23
C THR A 180 -3.45 -12.42 -25.55
N ASP A 181 -2.14 -12.41 -25.82
CA ASP A 181 -1.54 -13.09 -26.98
C ASP A 181 -1.36 -14.61 -26.76
N LYS A 182 -1.46 -15.10 -25.55
CA LYS A 182 -1.38 -16.52 -25.18
C LYS A 182 -2.76 -17.12 -24.88
N ILE A 183 -3.66 -16.32 -24.33
CA ILE A 183 -5.02 -16.69 -23.94
C ILE A 183 -6.01 -15.73 -24.63
N PRO A 184 -6.15 -15.81 -25.97
CA PRO A 184 -6.97 -14.88 -26.73
C PRO A 184 -8.47 -15.02 -26.46
N GLU A 185 -8.90 -16.18 -25.92
CA GLU A 185 -10.29 -16.41 -25.50
C GLU A 185 -10.67 -15.64 -24.22
N GLY A 186 -9.69 -15.10 -23.48
CA GLY A 186 -9.90 -14.42 -22.21
C GLY A 186 -10.04 -15.35 -21.01
N VAL A 187 -10.11 -14.75 -19.82
CA VAL A 187 -10.28 -15.44 -18.53
C VAL A 187 -11.46 -14.80 -17.80
N ASP A 188 -12.42 -15.61 -17.33
CA ASP A 188 -13.63 -15.17 -16.63
C ASP A 188 -13.85 -15.89 -15.27
N SER A 189 -12.86 -16.63 -14.79
CA SER A 189 -12.94 -17.39 -13.53
C SER A 189 -11.57 -17.58 -12.91
N TRP A 190 -11.50 -17.61 -11.59
CA TRP A 190 -10.32 -18.03 -10.83
C TRP A 190 -9.87 -19.46 -11.17
N ALA A 191 -10.80 -20.30 -11.61
CA ALA A 191 -10.50 -21.67 -12.03
C ALA A 191 -9.50 -21.77 -13.20
N ALA A 192 -9.24 -20.67 -13.90
CA ALA A 192 -8.17 -20.62 -14.92
C ALA A 192 -6.78 -20.96 -14.35
N LEU A 193 -6.55 -20.68 -13.05
CA LEU A 193 -5.30 -21.03 -12.36
C LEU A 193 -5.17 -22.52 -12.05
N MET A 194 -6.26 -23.28 -12.24
CA MET A 194 -6.33 -24.75 -12.07
C MET A 194 -6.41 -25.49 -13.40
N ASP A 195 -6.40 -24.79 -14.54
CA ASP A 195 -6.65 -25.39 -15.85
C ASP A 195 -5.37 -26.05 -16.40
N PRO A 196 -5.37 -27.40 -16.58
CA PRO A 196 -4.21 -28.11 -17.12
C PRO A 196 -3.74 -27.64 -18.51
N LYS A 197 -4.59 -26.95 -19.28
CA LYS A 197 -4.19 -26.41 -20.59
C LYS A 197 -3.09 -25.36 -20.50
N TYR A 198 -2.90 -24.76 -19.32
CA TYR A 198 -1.87 -23.75 -19.05
C TYR A 198 -0.67 -24.31 -18.25
N ALA A 199 -0.58 -25.64 -18.09
CA ALA A 199 0.48 -26.27 -17.31
C ALA A 199 1.87 -25.78 -17.71
N GLY A 200 2.70 -25.46 -16.71
CA GLY A 200 4.02 -24.88 -16.88
C GLY A 200 4.05 -23.38 -17.22
N HIS A 201 2.88 -22.73 -17.29
CA HIS A 201 2.73 -21.31 -17.59
C HIS A 201 1.83 -20.58 -16.60
N ILE A 202 1.57 -21.16 -15.43
CA ILE A 202 0.83 -20.56 -14.33
C ILE A 202 1.82 -20.13 -13.26
N SER A 203 1.53 -19.01 -12.57
CA SER A 203 2.25 -18.63 -11.36
C SER A 203 1.28 -18.14 -10.30
N MET A 204 1.51 -18.60 -9.07
CA MET A 204 0.73 -18.24 -7.89
C MET A 204 1.58 -17.45 -6.92
N TRP A 205 0.94 -16.58 -6.14
CA TRP A 205 1.57 -15.99 -4.97
C TRP A 205 1.84 -17.07 -3.91
N ASP A 206 3.02 -17.03 -3.26
CA ASP A 206 3.41 -17.97 -2.22
C ASP A 206 2.69 -17.68 -0.90
N ASP A 207 1.36 -17.89 -0.88
CA ASP A 207 0.51 -17.56 0.27
C ASP A 207 -0.62 -18.56 0.47
N GLY A 208 -0.66 -19.20 1.66
CA GLY A 208 -1.67 -20.18 2.02
C GLY A 208 -3.08 -19.58 2.16
N PRO A 209 -3.26 -18.49 2.90
CA PRO A 209 -4.54 -17.77 2.94
C PRO A 209 -5.09 -17.43 1.56
N GLY A 210 -4.28 -16.92 0.66
CA GLY A 210 -4.69 -16.62 -0.72
C GLY A 210 -5.14 -17.87 -1.49
N ALA A 211 -4.46 -19.01 -1.29
CA ALA A 211 -4.86 -20.27 -1.89
C ALA A 211 -6.25 -20.74 -1.40
N VAL A 212 -6.51 -20.68 -0.09
CA VAL A 212 -7.82 -21.03 0.47
C VAL A 212 -8.91 -20.09 -0.01
N THR A 213 -8.64 -18.79 -0.06
CA THR A 213 -9.56 -17.75 -0.57
C THR A 213 -9.98 -18.06 -2.01
N ILE A 214 -9.03 -18.35 -2.91
CA ILE A 214 -9.35 -18.68 -4.31
C ILE A 214 -10.21 -19.94 -4.41
N SER A 215 -9.85 -21.02 -3.71
CA SER A 215 -10.67 -22.23 -3.71
C SER A 215 -12.05 -21.97 -3.14
N SER A 216 -12.15 -21.14 -2.11
CA SER A 216 -13.45 -20.75 -1.54
C SER A 216 -14.33 -20.06 -2.56
N TYR A 217 -13.78 -19.16 -3.38
CA TYR A 217 -14.52 -18.49 -4.44
C TYR A 217 -14.95 -19.47 -5.54
N ILE A 218 -14.07 -20.35 -5.98
CA ILE A 218 -14.36 -21.36 -7.02
C ILE A 218 -15.50 -22.30 -6.56
N HIS A 219 -15.48 -22.73 -5.30
CA HIS A 219 -16.42 -23.72 -4.75
C HIS A 219 -17.63 -23.09 -4.03
N GLY A 220 -17.63 -21.76 -3.83
CA GLY A 220 -18.70 -21.07 -3.09
C GLY A 220 -18.70 -21.38 -1.60
N TYR A 221 -17.52 -21.59 -1.00
CA TYR A 221 -17.38 -21.80 0.44
C TYR A 221 -17.39 -20.46 1.19
N ASP A 222 -17.86 -20.48 2.44
CA ASP A 222 -17.73 -19.36 3.36
C ASP A 222 -16.31 -19.36 3.96
N GLU A 223 -15.49 -18.43 3.56
CA GLU A 223 -14.09 -18.28 4.02
C GLU A 223 -13.98 -18.14 5.55
N THR A 224 -15.01 -17.62 6.20
CA THR A 224 -15.01 -17.45 7.67
C THR A 224 -15.36 -18.74 8.43
N ALA A 225 -15.81 -19.77 7.72
CA ALA A 225 -16.33 -21.02 8.28
C ALA A 225 -15.84 -22.27 7.53
N ILE A 226 -14.62 -22.26 7.03
CA ILE A 226 -14.00 -23.43 6.36
C ILE A 226 -13.89 -24.58 7.36
N THR A 227 -14.49 -25.74 7.00
CA THR A 227 -14.39 -26.97 7.78
C THR A 227 -13.10 -27.72 7.50
N ASP A 228 -12.71 -28.64 8.41
CA ASP A 228 -11.51 -29.47 8.21
C ASP A 228 -11.61 -30.31 6.92
N GLU A 229 -12.83 -30.79 6.56
CA GLU A 229 -13.05 -31.56 5.32
C GLU A 229 -12.87 -30.69 4.09
N GLN A 230 -13.34 -29.43 4.13
CA GLN A 230 -13.13 -28.47 3.04
C GLN A 230 -11.66 -28.10 2.92
N LEU A 231 -10.97 -27.86 4.02
CA LEU A 231 -9.54 -27.56 4.02
C LEU A 231 -8.71 -28.71 3.45
N ALA A 232 -9.04 -29.95 3.80
CA ALA A 232 -8.38 -31.12 3.23
C ALA A 232 -8.64 -31.26 1.72
N ALA A 233 -9.87 -30.99 1.26
CA ALA A 233 -10.18 -30.99 -0.18
C ALA A 233 -9.41 -29.87 -0.93
N ILE A 234 -9.32 -28.69 -0.35
CA ILE A 234 -8.50 -27.58 -0.86
C ILE A 234 -7.03 -27.99 -0.95
N GLN A 235 -6.50 -28.64 0.08
CA GLN A 235 -5.13 -29.15 0.07
C GLN A 235 -4.85 -30.10 -1.10
N GLU A 236 -5.75 -31.09 -1.34
CA GLU A 236 -5.62 -32.02 -2.47
C GLU A 236 -5.67 -31.27 -3.83
N GLU A 237 -6.55 -30.30 -3.97
CA GLU A 237 -6.66 -29.45 -5.16
C GLU A 237 -5.37 -28.71 -5.43
N TRP A 238 -4.75 -28.07 -4.41
CA TRP A 238 -3.52 -27.32 -4.58
C TRP A 238 -2.29 -28.20 -4.75
N ILE A 239 -2.28 -29.42 -4.23
CA ILE A 239 -1.23 -30.41 -4.56
C ILE A 239 -1.26 -30.72 -6.07
N ALA A 240 -2.44 -30.90 -6.66
CA ALA A 240 -2.58 -31.13 -8.09
C ALA A 240 -2.24 -29.86 -8.90
N GLN A 241 -2.63 -28.68 -8.42
CA GLN A 241 -2.35 -27.39 -9.07
C GLN A 241 -0.85 -27.05 -9.06
N ARG A 242 -0.11 -27.43 -8.02
CA ARG A 242 1.34 -27.21 -7.92
C ARG A 242 2.09 -27.69 -9.17
N ASP A 243 1.69 -28.82 -9.72
CA ASP A 243 2.35 -29.39 -10.91
C ASP A 243 2.03 -28.62 -12.19
N LEU A 244 1.09 -27.67 -12.16
CA LEU A 244 0.76 -26.76 -13.24
C LEU A 244 1.56 -25.46 -13.17
N ASN A 245 2.08 -25.09 -11.98
CA ASN A 245 2.84 -23.86 -11.81
C ASN A 245 4.24 -23.93 -12.48
N LEU A 246 4.67 -22.80 -13.00
CA LEU A 246 6.07 -22.57 -13.33
C LEU A 246 6.88 -22.33 -12.05
N PHE A 247 6.37 -21.45 -11.17
CA PHE A 247 6.91 -21.16 -9.85
C PHE A 247 5.86 -20.48 -8.96
N TYR A 248 6.17 -20.41 -7.65
CA TYR A 248 5.45 -19.54 -6.70
C TYR A 248 6.23 -18.25 -6.54
N TRP A 249 5.61 -17.10 -6.84
CA TRP A 249 6.29 -15.81 -6.70
C TRP A 249 6.13 -15.27 -5.28
N ALA A 250 7.20 -14.63 -4.79
CA ALA A 250 7.24 -13.96 -3.48
C ALA A 250 7.20 -12.43 -3.60
N GLY A 251 7.52 -11.89 -4.78
CA GLY A 251 7.49 -10.46 -5.06
C GLY A 251 7.07 -10.15 -6.48
N GLU A 252 6.31 -9.06 -6.69
CA GLU A 252 5.81 -8.67 -8.01
C GLU A 252 6.87 -8.54 -9.11
N PRO A 253 8.12 -8.05 -8.85
CA PRO A 253 9.13 -7.95 -9.89
C PRO A 253 9.44 -9.27 -10.58
N GLU A 254 9.46 -10.38 -9.84
CA GLU A 254 9.67 -11.72 -10.37
C GLU A 254 8.54 -12.15 -11.31
N LEU A 255 7.29 -11.91 -10.90
CA LEU A 255 6.11 -12.17 -11.72
C LEU A 255 6.11 -11.31 -12.99
N ILE A 256 6.40 -10.00 -12.87
CA ILE A 256 6.45 -9.05 -13.99
C ILE A 256 7.49 -9.49 -15.02
N GLU A 257 8.67 -9.93 -14.58
CA GLU A 257 9.73 -10.44 -15.49
C GLU A 257 9.24 -11.67 -16.25
N ALA A 258 8.67 -12.66 -15.57
CA ALA A 258 8.18 -13.91 -16.17
C ALA A 258 7.00 -13.69 -17.13
N MET A 259 6.13 -12.73 -16.85
CA MET A 259 5.06 -12.35 -17.76
C MET A 259 5.56 -11.54 -18.95
N THR A 260 6.56 -10.68 -18.75
CA THR A 260 7.19 -9.92 -19.85
C THR A 260 7.88 -10.84 -20.82
N SER A 261 8.62 -11.85 -20.37
CA SER A 261 9.27 -12.87 -21.21
C SER A 261 8.25 -13.77 -21.93
N GLY A 262 7.03 -13.90 -21.38
CA GLY A 262 5.98 -14.79 -21.88
C GLY A 262 6.10 -16.22 -21.38
N ASP A 263 6.88 -16.48 -20.35
CA ASP A 263 7.00 -17.78 -19.68
C ASP A 263 5.75 -18.04 -18.82
N VAL A 264 5.21 -17.02 -18.15
CA VAL A 264 3.93 -17.06 -17.45
C VAL A 264 2.83 -16.49 -18.34
N TRP A 265 1.72 -17.21 -18.47
CA TRP A 265 0.54 -16.83 -19.26
C TRP A 265 -0.65 -16.41 -18.40
N ALA A 266 -0.81 -17.02 -17.23
CA ALA A 266 -1.83 -16.68 -16.26
C ALA A 266 -1.25 -16.70 -14.84
N ALA A 267 -1.62 -15.72 -14.04
CA ALA A 267 -1.13 -15.63 -12.66
C ALA A 267 -2.18 -15.03 -11.72
N TYR A 268 -2.15 -15.47 -10.46
CA TYR A 268 -2.67 -14.64 -9.38
C TYR A 268 -1.80 -13.39 -9.30
N ALA A 269 -2.38 -12.21 -9.32
CA ALA A 269 -1.58 -10.98 -9.30
C ALA A 269 -2.33 -9.83 -8.64
N TRP A 270 -1.57 -8.92 -8.06
CA TRP A 270 -2.05 -7.62 -7.66
C TRP A 270 -2.17 -6.69 -8.88
N GLN A 271 -3.00 -5.68 -8.79
CA GLN A 271 -3.25 -4.75 -9.89
C GLN A 271 -2.02 -3.92 -10.28
N GLY A 272 -1.05 -3.74 -9.37
CA GLY A 272 0.21 -3.06 -9.65
C GLY A 272 1.03 -3.76 -10.73
N ALA A 273 1.08 -5.09 -10.73
CA ALA A 273 1.72 -5.88 -11.79
C ALA A 273 1.02 -5.66 -13.14
N TYR A 274 -0.32 -5.64 -13.17
CA TYR A 274 -1.08 -5.35 -14.38
C TYR A 274 -0.74 -3.96 -14.94
N ALA A 275 -0.80 -2.93 -14.10
CA ALA A 275 -0.51 -1.56 -14.51
C ALA A 275 0.93 -1.42 -15.05
N THR A 276 1.90 -2.03 -14.34
CA THR A 276 3.31 -2.01 -14.77
C THR A 276 3.52 -2.70 -16.12
N LEU A 277 2.88 -3.85 -16.34
CA LEU A 277 3.00 -4.58 -17.61
C LEU A 277 2.37 -3.80 -18.77
N LEU A 278 1.21 -3.19 -18.56
CA LEU A 278 0.58 -2.32 -19.55
C LEU A 278 1.44 -1.11 -19.91
N ALA A 279 2.03 -0.46 -18.90
CA ALA A 279 2.92 0.68 -19.11
C ALA A 279 4.20 0.31 -19.92
N ASN A 280 4.54 -0.98 -19.97
CA ASN A 280 5.64 -1.54 -20.75
C ASN A 280 5.18 -2.22 -22.06
N ASP A 281 3.97 -1.92 -22.56
CA ASP A 281 3.40 -2.45 -23.81
C ASP A 281 3.31 -3.99 -23.84
N VAL A 282 3.27 -4.66 -22.68
CA VAL A 282 3.05 -6.12 -22.62
C VAL A 282 1.57 -6.41 -22.84
N PRO A 283 1.20 -7.33 -23.75
CA PRO A 283 -0.21 -7.62 -24.06
C PRO A 283 -0.85 -8.45 -22.94
N VAL A 284 -1.35 -7.79 -21.91
CA VAL A 284 -2.02 -8.39 -20.75
C VAL A 284 -3.43 -7.87 -20.56
N ALA A 285 -4.25 -8.62 -19.83
CA ALA A 285 -5.52 -8.17 -19.30
C ALA A 285 -5.72 -8.67 -17.88
N TYR A 286 -6.54 -7.93 -17.13
CA TYR A 286 -6.85 -8.22 -15.73
C TYR A 286 -8.29 -8.71 -15.64
N ALA A 287 -8.46 -9.97 -15.30
CA ALA A 287 -9.75 -10.64 -15.38
C ALA A 287 -10.79 -10.03 -14.42
N ASN A 288 -12.06 -10.18 -14.83
CA ASN A 288 -13.22 -9.95 -13.97
C ASN A 288 -13.91 -11.31 -13.74
N PRO A 289 -13.38 -12.12 -12.79
CA PRO A 289 -13.93 -13.44 -12.55
C PRO A 289 -15.41 -13.39 -12.20
N LYS A 290 -16.17 -14.36 -12.65
CA LYS A 290 -17.60 -14.48 -12.30
C LYS A 290 -17.84 -14.63 -10.80
N GLU A 291 -16.83 -15.13 -10.07
CA GLU A 291 -16.79 -15.23 -8.61
C GLU A 291 -16.49 -13.88 -7.92
N GLY A 292 -16.07 -12.87 -8.68
CA GLY A 292 -15.61 -11.58 -8.20
C GLY A 292 -14.09 -11.50 -8.05
N ARG A 293 -13.56 -10.27 -8.07
CA ARG A 293 -12.17 -10.00 -7.66
C ARG A 293 -12.06 -10.13 -6.14
N ASN A 294 -10.86 -10.34 -5.62
CA ASN A 294 -10.59 -10.15 -4.20
C ASN A 294 -10.02 -8.75 -3.95
N SER A 295 -10.46 -8.08 -2.90
CA SER A 295 -9.93 -6.78 -2.47
C SER A 295 -9.28 -6.90 -1.11
N TRP A 296 -8.12 -6.30 -1.00
CA TRP A 296 -7.44 -6.05 0.26
C TRP A 296 -7.45 -4.56 0.58
N VAL A 297 -7.37 -4.24 1.86
CA VAL A 297 -7.33 -2.87 2.35
C VAL A 297 -6.19 -2.75 3.35
N GLY A 298 -5.35 -1.76 3.16
CA GLY A 298 -4.37 -1.33 4.15
C GLY A 298 -5.00 -0.34 5.11
N PHE A 299 -4.55 -0.40 6.35
CA PHE A 299 -5.11 0.40 7.43
C PHE A 299 -3.99 1.06 8.24
N TYR A 300 -4.34 2.15 8.90
CA TYR A 300 -3.51 2.68 9.97
C TYR A 300 -4.19 2.51 11.30
N GLY A 301 -3.44 1.98 12.27
CA GLY A 301 -3.80 1.92 13.68
C GLY A 301 -2.88 2.79 14.53
N ILE A 302 -3.37 3.22 15.69
CA ILE A 302 -2.60 3.94 16.69
C ILE A 302 -2.25 2.97 17.81
N ARG A 303 -0.98 2.87 18.20
CA ARG A 303 -0.53 2.02 19.30
C ARG A 303 -1.21 2.40 20.61
N LYS A 304 -1.72 1.40 21.31
CA LYS A 304 -2.32 1.57 22.64
C LYS A 304 -1.35 2.22 23.61
N GLY A 305 -1.79 3.31 24.23
CA GLY A 305 -1.00 4.04 25.24
C GLY A 305 0.18 4.84 24.68
N THR A 306 0.16 5.24 23.42
CA THR A 306 1.14 6.21 22.89
C THR A 306 1.04 7.56 23.62
N GLU A 307 2.16 8.20 23.88
CA GLU A 307 2.22 9.56 24.43
C GLU A 307 1.98 10.62 23.33
N ASN A 308 2.06 10.22 22.04
CA ASN A 308 1.95 11.08 20.86
C ASN A 308 0.57 11.02 20.19
N LEU A 309 -0.52 10.74 20.94
CA LEU A 309 -1.86 10.51 20.38
C LEU A 309 -2.33 11.65 19.45
N ASP A 310 -2.07 12.90 19.81
CA ASP A 310 -2.47 14.06 19.00
C ASP A 310 -1.71 14.11 17.66
N LEU A 311 -0.41 13.84 17.67
CA LEU A 311 0.39 13.74 16.44
C LEU A 311 -0.03 12.54 15.58
N ALA A 312 -0.33 11.41 16.21
CA ALA A 312 -0.81 10.21 15.51
C ALA A 312 -2.14 10.49 14.79
N LEU A 313 -3.11 11.13 15.45
CA LEU A 313 -4.38 11.51 14.83
C LEU A 313 -4.19 12.49 13.66
N LYS A 314 -3.31 13.48 13.78
CA LYS A 314 -2.95 14.39 12.69
C LYS A 314 -2.32 13.66 11.52
N PHE A 315 -1.46 12.66 11.79
CA PHE A 315 -0.86 11.83 10.75
C PHE A 315 -1.92 11.00 10.03
N LEU A 316 -2.83 10.35 10.76
CA LEU A 316 -3.93 9.59 10.18
C LEU A 316 -4.84 10.48 9.32
N ASP A 317 -5.15 11.69 9.77
CA ASP A 317 -5.97 12.63 8.99
C ASP A 317 -5.29 13.04 7.69
N ALA A 318 -3.98 13.31 7.75
CA ALA A 318 -3.18 13.64 6.58
C ALA A 318 -3.03 12.45 5.59
N LYS A 319 -2.99 11.21 6.09
CA LYS A 319 -3.04 10.02 5.23
C LYS A 319 -4.34 9.94 4.41
N LEU A 320 -5.43 10.48 4.93
CA LEU A 320 -6.71 10.55 4.23
C LEU A 320 -6.84 11.77 3.29
N ALA A 321 -5.84 12.64 3.21
CA ALA A 321 -5.88 13.85 2.39
C ALA A 321 -5.64 13.57 0.90
N GLU A 322 -6.00 14.55 0.05
CA GLU A 322 -6.05 14.36 -1.40
C GLU A 322 -4.66 14.22 -2.04
N ALA A 323 -3.64 15.02 -1.63
CA ALA A 323 -2.33 14.96 -2.27
C ALA A 323 -1.65 13.62 -1.97
N THR A 324 -1.69 13.17 -0.71
CA THR A 324 -1.21 11.85 -0.30
C THR A 324 -1.94 10.73 -1.04
N GLY A 325 -3.27 10.79 -1.12
CA GLY A 325 -4.08 9.80 -1.83
C GLY A 325 -3.80 9.74 -3.33
N ASN A 326 -3.66 10.91 -3.98
CA ASN A 326 -3.30 10.97 -5.40
C ASN A 326 -1.92 10.35 -5.68
N ASN A 327 -0.97 10.49 -4.75
CA ASN A 327 0.33 9.85 -4.89
C ASN A 327 0.23 8.32 -4.78
N VAL A 328 -0.61 7.78 -3.89
CA VAL A 328 -0.89 6.33 -3.85
C VAL A 328 -1.42 5.83 -5.21
N VAL A 329 -2.39 6.54 -5.77
CA VAL A 329 -3.01 6.16 -7.05
C VAL A 329 -2.01 6.22 -8.20
N ASN A 330 -1.18 7.27 -8.27
CA ASN A 330 -0.32 7.51 -9.43
C ASN A 330 1.05 6.83 -9.35
N LEU A 331 1.56 6.52 -8.15
CA LEU A 331 2.90 5.96 -7.96
C LEU A 331 2.87 4.45 -7.68
N PHE A 332 1.84 3.97 -6.94
CA PHE A 332 1.68 2.55 -6.63
C PHE A 332 0.54 1.88 -7.41
N TYR A 333 -0.26 2.66 -8.15
CA TYR A 333 -1.42 2.15 -8.88
C TYR A 333 -2.43 1.43 -7.98
N TYR A 334 -2.54 1.86 -6.71
CA TYR A 334 -3.53 1.38 -5.75
C TYR A 334 -4.63 2.42 -5.57
N GLY A 335 -5.83 1.96 -5.21
CA GLY A 335 -6.93 2.84 -4.84
C GLY A 335 -6.69 3.48 -3.48
N HIS A 336 -7.52 4.47 -3.15
CA HIS A 336 -7.49 5.17 -1.89
C HIS A 336 -8.87 5.25 -1.26
N SER A 337 -8.96 5.25 0.07
CA SER A 337 -10.26 5.26 0.77
C SER A 337 -11.00 6.59 0.65
N ASN A 338 -10.31 7.69 0.36
CA ASN A 338 -10.91 9.00 0.11
C ASN A 338 -11.60 9.00 -1.26
N GLN A 339 -12.92 9.21 -1.27
CA GLN A 339 -13.75 9.18 -2.48
C GLN A 339 -13.42 10.31 -3.46
N ASP A 340 -12.99 11.49 -2.99
CA ASP A 340 -12.63 12.60 -3.86
C ASP A 340 -11.39 12.24 -4.69
N VAL A 341 -10.42 11.52 -4.10
CA VAL A 341 -9.26 10.98 -4.82
C VAL A 341 -9.71 10.02 -5.92
N MET A 342 -10.54 9.04 -5.60
CA MET A 342 -11.00 8.04 -6.56
C MET A 342 -11.87 8.65 -7.67
N ASN A 343 -12.68 9.65 -7.35
CA ASN A 343 -13.49 10.38 -8.33
C ASN A 343 -12.64 11.26 -9.27
N SER A 344 -11.42 11.61 -8.90
CA SER A 344 -10.50 12.41 -9.70
C SER A 344 -9.68 11.58 -10.70
N VAL A 345 -9.74 10.25 -10.63
CA VAL A 345 -9.01 9.35 -11.53
C VAL A 345 -9.52 9.50 -12.96
N THR A 346 -8.64 9.91 -13.87
CA THR A 346 -8.97 10.13 -15.29
C THR A 346 -8.13 9.29 -16.26
N ASP A 347 -7.08 8.63 -15.77
CA ASP A 347 -6.28 7.74 -16.59
C ASP A 347 -7.09 6.49 -16.98
N PRO A 348 -7.29 6.22 -18.29
CA PRO A 348 -8.07 5.08 -18.74
C PRO A 348 -7.54 3.73 -18.23
N MET A 349 -6.22 3.58 -18.08
CA MET A 349 -5.60 2.36 -17.55
C MET A 349 -6.01 2.14 -16.09
N LEU A 350 -5.94 3.20 -15.27
CA LEU A 350 -6.33 3.12 -13.85
C LEU A 350 -7.83 2.91 -13.70
N ILE A 351 -8.65 3.57 -14.53
CA ILE A 351 -10.11 3.35 -14.55
C ILE A 351 -10.42 1.88 -14.80
N GLU A 352 -9.74 1.24 -15.74
CA GLU A 352 -9.92 -0.18 -16.03
C GLU A 352 -9.38 -1.07 -14.90
N ALA A 353 -8.18 -0.79 -14.40
CA ALA A 353 -7.55 -1.56 -13.31
C ALA A 353 -8.41 -1.56 -12.03
N PHE A 354 -8.98 -0.42 -11.67
CA PHE A 354 -9.87 -0.27 -10.52
C PHE A 354 -11.31 -0.71 -10.79
N GLY A 355 -11.68 -0.99 -12.05
CA GLY A 355 -13.04 -1.35 -12.40
C GLY A 355 -14.04 -0.19 -12.30
N LEU A 356 -13.57 1.07 -12.37
CA LEU A 356 -14.44 2.25 -12.23
C LEU A 356 -15.38 2.47 -13.41
N ASN A 357 -15.11 1.85 -14.56
CA ASN A 357 -15.91 1.88 -15.77
C ASN A 357 -17.07 0.87 -15.74
N ASP A 358 -17.09 -0.08 -14.82
CA ASP A 358 -18.13 -1.10 -14.69
C ASP A 358 -18.50 -1.31 -13.21
N PRO A 359 -19.60 -0.70 -12.74
CA PRO A 359 -20.08 -0.85 -11.37
C PRO A 359 -20.28 -2.31 -10.92
N SER A 360 -20.56 -3.22 -11.85
CA SER A 360 -20.77 -4.63 -11.53
C SER A 360 -19.50 -5.33 -11.03
N ILE A 361 -18.32 -4.80 -11.36
CA ILE A 361 -17.04 -5.30 -10.83
C ILE A 361 -16.96 -5.02 -9.33
N LEU A 362 -17.27 -3.78 -8.93
CA LEU A 362 -17.25 -3.37 -7.53
C LEU A 362 -18.34 -4.07 -6.71
N GLU A 363 -19.52 -4.27 -7.28
CA GLU A 363 -20.63 -4.99 -6.63
C GLU A 363 -20.31 -6.46 -6.32
N LYS A 364 -19.48 -7.10 -7.16
CA LYS A 364 -19.05 -8.49 -7.00
C LYS A 364 -17.72 -8.65 -6.26
N THR A 365 -17.07 -7.55 -5.91
CA THR A 365 -15.78 -7.61 -5.24
C THR A 365 -15.94 -8.22 -3.85
N ASN A 366 -15.11 -9.20 -3.55
CA ASN A 366 -15.00 -9.81 -2.24
C ASN A 366 -13.91 -9.08 -1.43
N PHE A 367 -14.09 -8.97 -0.13
CA PHE A 367 -13.07 -8.38 0.74
C PHE A 367 -12.41 -9.48 1.57
N THR A 368 -11.08 -9.44 1.66
CA THR A 368 -10.31 -10.37 2.49
C THR A 368 -10.86 -10.31 3.93
N PRO A 369 -11.37 -11.43 4.46
CA PRO A 369 -11.96 -11.47 5.78
C PRO A 369 -10.90 -11.38 6.89
N ASN A 370 -11.32 -10.97 8.08
CA ASN A 370 -10.50 -11.15 9.27
C ASN A 370 -10.48 -12.64 9.66
N LEU A 371 -9.29 -13.24 9.66
CA LEU A 371 -9.11 -14.63 10.07
C LEU A 371 -8.81 -14.70 11.57
N THR A 372 -9.19 -15.79 12.22
CA THR A 372 -8.68 -16.10 13.56
C THR A 372 -7.24 -16.62 13.47
N ALA A 373 -6.49 -16.57 14.58
CA ALA A 373 -5.13 -17.13 14.64
C ALA A 373 -5.12 -18.60 14.24
N GLU A 374 -6.09 -19.36 14.73
CA GLU A 374 -6.23 -20.79 14.44
C GLU A 374 -6.45 -21.07 12.94
N GLN A 375 -7.32 -20.29 12.29
CA GLN A 375 -7.54 -20.41 10.84
C GLN A 375 -6.27 -20.08 10.05
N ARG A 376 -5.60 -19.01 10.41
CA ARG A 376 -4.36 -18.58 9.73
C ARG A 376 -3.26 -19.63 9.88
N ASP A 377 -3.07 -20.16 11.08
CA ASP A 377 -2.06 -21.20 11.36
C ASP A 377 -2.39 -22.48 10.58
N ALA A 378 -3.66 -22.89 10.55
CA ALA A 378 -4.11 -24.05 9.81
C ALA A 378 -3.88 -23.88 8.29
N TRP A 379 -4.21 -22.74 7.71
CA TRP A 379 -4.06 -22.47 6.28
C TRP A 379 -2.59 -22.34 5.87
N THR A 380 -1.78 -21.71 6.71
CA THR A 380 -0.33 -21.61 6.49
C THR A 380 0.34 -22.99 6.58
N SER A 381 -0.08 -23.84 7.54
CA SER A 381 0.43 -25.20 7.68
C SER A 381 0.04 -26.05 6.48
N MET A 382 -1.22 -26.01 6.06
CA MET A 382 -1.73 -26.67 4.86
C MET A 382 -0.91 -26.29 3.62
N TRP A 383 -0.62 -24.98 3.44
CA TRP A 383 0.18 -24.53 2.32
C TRP A 383 1.62 -25.04 2.33
N ALA A 384 2.25 -25.10 3.50
CA ALA A 384 3.55 -25.71 3.65
C ALA A 384 3.55 -27.20 3.24
N GLU A 385 2.47 -27.93 3.59
CA GLU A 385 2.29 -29.32 3.20
C GLU A 385 2.05 -29.48 1.69
N VAL A 386 1.27 -28.59 1.06
CA VAL A 386 1.10 -28.54 -0.41
C VAL A 386 2.44 -28.41 -1.11
N LYS A 387 3.30 -27.49 -0.68
CA LYS A 387 4.62 -27.30 -1.28
C LYS A 387 5.57 -28.48 -1.04
N ALA A 388 5.43 -29.16 0.08
CA ALA A 388 6.28 -30.29 0.46
C ALA A 388 5.78 -31.66 -0.06
N ALA A 389 4.57 -31.73 -0.63
CA ALA A 389 4.00 -32.98 -1.13
C ALA A 389 4.92 -33.63 -2.19
N PRO A 390 4.98 -34.98 -2.26
CA PRO A 390 5.88 -35.72 -3.16
C PRO A 390 5.54 -35.52 -4.65
#